data_a3753bce5e7457697245a9f272b874f4
#
_entry.id   a3753bce5e7457697245a9f272b874f4
#
_cell.length_a   1.000
_cell.length_b   1.000
_cell.length_c   1.000
_cell.angle_alpha   90.00
_cell.angle_beta   90.00
_cell.angle_gamma   90.00
#
_symmetry.space_group_name_H-M   'P 1'
#
loop_
_entity.id
_entity.type
_entity.pdbx_description
1 polymer ?
#
loop_
_entity_poly.entity_id
_entity_poly.type
_entity_poly.pdbx_seq_one_letter_code
_entity_poly.pdbx_strand_id
1 'polypeptide(L)'
;MPGRQLIMSFPVTATSHTLPEYRARGGYGALTKTLGQLKPQDVVKEITASGLQGRGGAAFAVGRKWQVIQYDDGQPHYLIANADEGEPEIGRASCRERV
;
A
#
# COMPACT_ATOMS: atom_id res chain seq x y z
N MET A 1 -23.20 13.78 1.67
CA MET A 1 -22.47 13.32 0.50
C MET A 1 -21.61 12.13 0.83
N PRO A 2 -21.72 11.07 0.08
CA PRO A 2 -20.86 9.95 0.35
C PRO A 2 -19.41 10.32 0.11
N GLY A 3 -18.52 9.82 0.95
CA GLY A 3 -17.10 10.02 0.77
C GLY A 3 -16.58 9.28 -0.46
N ARG A 4 -15.43 9.72 -0.93
CA ARG A 4 -14.77 9.04 -2.04
C ARG A 4 -14.30 7.65 -1.61
N GLN A 5 -14.65 6.64 -2.38
CA GLN A 5 -14.17 5.28 -2.14
C GLN A 5 -12.79 5.11 -2.80
N LEU A 6 -11.79 4.88 -2.00
CA LEU A 6 -10.42 4.74 -2.49
C LEU A 6 -10.06 3.29 -2.82
N ILE A 7 -10.45 2.37 -1.95
CA ILE A 7 -10.11 0.95 -2.13
C ILE A 7 -11.07 0.27 -3.09
N MET A 8 -12.38 0.50 -2.89
CA MET A 8 -13.41 -0.09 -3.73
C MET A 8 -13.97 0.93 -4.70
N SER A 9 -13.09 1.51 -5.51
CA SER A 9 -13.45 2.59 -6.44
C SER A 9 -14.03 2.08 -7.76
N PHE A 10 -14.33 0.81 -7.86
CA PHE A 10 -14.82 0.14 -9.05
C PHE A 10 -16.11 -0.62 -8.75
N PRO A 11 -16.95 -0.93 -9.76
CA PRO A 11 -18.14 -1.74 -9.53
C PRO A 11 -17.78 -3.14 -9.07
N VAL A 12 -18.40 -3.60 -7.98
CA VAL A 12 -18.17 -4.94 -7.47
C VAL A 12 -19.11 -5.91 -8.18
N THR A 13 -18.53 -6.86 -8.90
CA THR A 13 -19.25 -7.88 -9.64
C THR A 13 -18.76 -9.27 -9.23
N ALA A 14 -19.38 -10.31 -9.78
CA ALA A 14 -18.97 -11.68 -9.49
C ALA A 14 -17.52 -11.98 -9.94
N THR A 15 -16.99 -11.22 -10.90
CA THR A 15 -15.66 -11.43 -11.47
C THR A 15 -14.69 -10.31 -11.16
N SER A 16 -15.10 -9.29 -10.40
CA SER A 16 -14.25 -8.11 -10.13
C SER A 16 -12.97 -8.44 -9.38
N HIS A 17 -12.92 -9.58 -8.68
CA HIS A 17 -11.74 -10.03 -7.92
C HIS A 17 -10.70 -10.74 -8.79
N THR A 18 -11.00 -11.01 -10.06
CA THR A 18 -10.11 -11.79 -10.92
C THR A 18 -8.93 -10.94 -11.40
N LEU A 19 -7.84 -11.62 -11.76
CA LEU A 19 -6.64 -10.96 -12.25
C LEU A 19 -6.88 -10.18 -13.56
N PRO A 20 -7.60 -10.75 -14.57
CA PRO A 20 -7.87 -9.97 -15.78
C PRO A 20 -8.63 -8.67 -15.51
N GLU A 21 -9.64 -8.72 -14.64
CA GLU A 21 -10.40 -7.54 -14.25
C GLU A 21 -9.52 -6.51 -13.52
N TYR A 22 -8.67 -6.99 -12.61
CA TYR A 22 -7.74 -6.11 -11.89
C TYR A 22 -6.78 -5.41 -12.85
N ARG A 23 -6.21 -6.14 -13.81
CA ARG A 23 -5.32 -5.56 -14.81
C ARG A 23 -6.04 -4.58 -15.72
N ALA A 24 -7.29 -4.86 -16.08
CA ALA A 24 -8.09 -3.98 -16.92
C ALA A 24 -8.32 -2.62 -16.25
N ARG A 25 -8.38 -2.60 -14.91
CA ARG A 25 -8.51 -1.36 -14.13
C ARG A 25 -7.19 -0.64 -13.87
N GLY A 26 -6.10 -1.07 -14.49
CA GLY A 26 -4.77 -0.49 -14.26
C GLY A 26 -4.00 -1.14 -13.12
N GLY A 27 -4.44 -2.31 -12.65
CA GLY A 27 -3.75 -3.04 -11.61
C GLY A 27 -2.31 -3.39 -11.98
N TYR A 28 -1.43 -3.35 -11.00
CA TYR A 28 0.02 -3.53 -11.15
C TYR A 28 0.71 -2.44 -12.00
N GLY A 29 0.00 -1.38 -12.38
CA GLY A 29 0.63 -0.26 -13.12
C GLY A 29 1.74 0.41 -12.31
N ALA A 30 1.50 0.64 -11.03
CA ALA A 30 2.50 1.23 -10.15
C ALA A 30 3.72 0.31 -9.98
N LEU A 31 3.50 -1.01 -9.90
CA LEU A 31 4.60 -1.98 -9.78
C LEU A 31 5.46 -1.96 -11.05
N THR A 32 4.84 -1.98 -12.22
CA THR A 32 5.55 -1.93 -13.49
C THR A 32 6.39 -0.65 -13.61
N LYS A 33 5.81 0.48 -13.26
CA LYS A 33 6.51 1.77 -13.28
C LYS A 33 7.69 1.75 -12.32
N THR A 34 7.49 1.25 -11.11
CA THR A 34 8.52 1.21 -10.07
C THR A 34 9.72 0.37 -10.51
N LEU A 35 9.45 -0.84 -11.01
CA LEU A 35 10.53 -1.75 -11.43
C LEU A 35 11.26 -1.26 -12.67
N GLY A 36 10.59 -0.56 -13.57
CA GLY A 36 11.19 -0.11 -14.82
C GLY A 36 11.84 1.27 -14.77
N GLN A 37 11.39 2.15 -13.87
CA GLN A 37 11.75 3.57 -13.94
C GLN A 37 12.29 4.15 -12.64
N LEU A 38 12.02 3.53 -11.48
CA LEU A 38 12.36 4.11 -10.19
C LEU A 38 13.46 3.33 -9.49
N LYS A 39 14.24 4.04 -8.71
CA LYS A 39 15.22 3.46 -7.80
C LYS A 39 14.61 3.36 -6.40
N PRO A 40 15.17 2.53 -5.50
CA PRO A 40 14.64 2.43 -4.14
C PRO A 40 14.50 3.78 -3.43
N GLN A 41 15.45 4.68 -3.63
CA GLN A 41 15.39 6.01 -3.02
C GLN A 41 14.20 6.83 -3.54
N ASP A 42 13.85 6.66 -4.82
CA ASP A 42 12.70 7.35 -5.40
C ASP A 42 11.39 6.87 -4.78
N VAL A 43 11.29 5.57 -4.53
CA VAL A 43 10.12 4.99 -3.88
C VAL A 43 9.98 5.55 -2.47
N VAL A 44 11.06 5.62 -1.71
CA VAL A 44 11.05 6.18 -0.36
C VAL A 44 10.62 7.64 -0.39
N LYS A 45 11.08 8.42 -1.35
CA LYS A 45 10.67 9.82 -1.51
C LYS A 45 9.18 9.95 -1.77
N GLU A 46 8.62 9.11 -2.63
CA GLU A 46 7.18 9.12 -2.93
C GLU A 46 6.36 8.80 -1.69
N ILE A 47 6.74 7.77 -0.95
CA ILE A 47 6.03 7.38 0.27
C ILE A 47 6.13 8.48 1.32
N THR A 48 7.29 9.10 1.46
CA THR A 48 7.47 10.21 2.40
C THR A 48 6.59 11.40 2.02
N ALA A 49 6.55 11.75 0.75
CA ALA A 49 5.73 12.86 0.26
C ALA A 49 4.23 12.60 0.43
N SER A 50 3.81 11.34 0.41
CA SER A 50 2.40 10.98 0.60
C SER A 50 1.90 11.22 2.01
N GLY A 51 2.78 11.32 3.00
CA GLY A 51 2.42 11.44 4.40
C GLY A 51 1.85 10.18 5.02
N LEU A 52 1.98 9.03 4.36
CA LEU A 52 1.45 7.77 4.86
C LEU A 52 2.05 7.42 6.22
N GLN A 53 1.20 7.06 7.17
CA GLN A 53 1.59 6.69 8.53
C GLN A 53 1.25 5.24 8.81
N GLY A 54 2.05 4.62 9.68
CA GLY A 54 1.72 3.30 10.21
C GLY A 54 0.46 3.34 11.05
N ARG A 55 -0.20 2.22 11.17
CA ARG A 55 -1.43 2.08 11.97
C ARG A 55 -1.18 1.40 13.31
N GLY A 56 0.09 1.33 13.75
CA GLY A 56 0.41 1.03 15.14
C GLY A 56 0.12 2.24 16.02
N GLY A 57 0.18 2.07 17.32
CA GLY A 57 -0.17 3.13 18.26
C GLY A 57 0.62 4.42 18.12
N ALA A 58 1.84 4.36 17.60
CA ALA A 58 2.70 5.52 17.45
C ALA A 58 2.49 6.31 16.16
N ALA A 59 1.72 5.77 15.20
CA ALA A 59 1.43 6.43 13.91
C ALA A 59 2.69 6.97 13.21
N PHE A 60 3.77 6.20 13.20
CA PHE A 60 5.03 6.62 12.59
C PHE A 60 4.89 6.77 11.08
N ALA A 61 5.54 7.79 10.53
CA ALA A 61 5.62 7.98 9.09
C ALA A 61 6.29 6.78 8.42
N VAL A 62 5.63 6.18 7.43
CA VAL A 62 6.14 4.99 6.75
C VAL A 62 7.45 5.30 6.03
N GLY A 63 7.56 6.48 5.41
CA GLY A 63 8.79 6.89 4.73
C GLY A 63 10.01 6.88 5.65
N ARG A 64 9.84 7.30 6.89
CA ARG A 64 10.96 7.28 7.86
C ARG A 64 11.39 5.86 8.20
N LYS A 65 10.45 4.94 8.32
CA LYS A 65 10.76 3.54 8.58
C LYS A 65 11.54 2.92 7.42
N TRP A 66 11.16 3.27 6.20
CA TRP A 66 11.80 2.72 5.02
C TRP A 66 13.19 3.30 4.76
N GLN A 67 13.43 4.53 5.20
CA GLN A 67 14.74 5.17 5.05
C GLN A 67 15.87 4.46 5.79
N VAL A 68 15.56 3.74 6.85
CA VAL A 68 16.58 3.05 7.66
C VAL A 68 16.97 1.68 7.11
N ILE A 69 16.32 1.22 6.04
CA ILE A 69 16.61 -0.08 5.45
C ILE A 69 17.88 0.02 4.61
N GLN A 70 18.82 -0.88 4.85
CA GLN A 70 20.06 -0.96 4.07
C GLN A 70 19.86 -1.93 2.92
N TYR A 71 19.76 -1.41 1.71
CA TYR A 71 19.43 -2.21 0.54
C TYR A 71 20.64 -2.94 -0.06
N ASP A 72 21.84 -2.46 0.22
CA ASP A 72 23.07 -2.92 -0.40
C ASP A 72 24.04 -3.58 0.58
N ASP A 73 23.52 -4.16 1.65
CA ASP A 73 24.33 -4.82 2.69
C ASP A 73 24.73 -6.27 2.34
N GLY A 74 24.35 -6.76 1.15
CA GLY A 74 24.64 -8.12 0.73
C GLY A 74 23.82 -9.19 1.42
N GLN A 75 22.87 -8.81 2.26
CA GLN A 75 22.01 -9.75 3.00
C GLN A 75 20.67 -9.92 2.30
N PRO A 76 20.01 -11.08 2.45
CA PRO A 76 18.68 -11.24 1.92
C PRO A 76 17.69 -10.32 2.63
N HIS A 77 16.75 -9.75 1.86
CA HIS A 77 15.70 -8.90 2.40
C HIS A 77 14.35 -9.57 2.20
N TYR A 78 13.52 -9.50 3.22
CA TYR A 78 12.21 -10.15 3.23
C TYR A 78 11.14 -9.10 3.42
N LEU A 79 10.02 -9.28 2.72
CA LEU A 79 8.85 -8.43 2.88
C LEU A 79 7.75 -9.24 3.56
N ILE A 80 7.21 -8.70 4.63
CA ILE A 80 6.07 -9.31 5.32
C ILE A 80 4.92 -8.31 5.27
N ALA A 81 3.83 -8.71 4.63
CA ALA A 81 2.62 -7.90 4.59
C ALA A 81 1.71 -8.37 5.73
N ASN A 82 1.57 -7.52 6.74
CA ASN A 82 0.70 -7.82 7.86
C ASN A 82 -0.73 -7.44 7.52
N ALA A 83 -1.56 -8.43 7.30
CA ALA A 83 -2.99 -8.27 7.01
C ALA A 83 -3.87 -8.72 8.17
N ASP A 84 -3.32 -8.83 9.37
CA ASP A 84 -4.09 -9.14 10.56
C ASP A 84 -4.90 -7.93 11.00
N GLU A 85 -6.22 -8.11 11.17
CA GLU A 85 -7.11 -7.04 11.61
C GLU A 85 -7.58 -7.23 13.06
N GLY A 86 -6.83 -8.01 13.84
CA GLY A 86 -7.14 -8.25 15.25
C GLY A 86 -7.04 -7.02 16.13
N GLU A 87 -6.38 -5.96 15.66
CA GLU A 87 -6.25 -4.73 16.40
C GLU A 87 -7.38 -3.76 16.05
N PRO A 88 -7.99 -3.08 17.05
CA PRO A 88 -9.13 -2.20 16.79
C PRO A 88 -8.87 -1.10 15.77
N GLU A 89 -7.67 -0.53 15.75
CA GLU A 89 -7.34 0.55 14.83
C GLU A 89 -7.28 0.11 13.38
N ILE A 90 -6.72 -1.08 13.14
CA ILE A 90 -6.68 -1.67 11.81
C ILE A 90 -8.09 -2.01 11.34
N GLY A 91 -8.90 -2.62 12.20
CA GLY A 91 -10.29 -2.93 11.90
C GLY A 91 -11.10 -1.69 11.57
N ARG A 92 -10.93 -0.62 12.32
CA ARG A 92 -11.62 0.65 12.05
C ARG A 92 -11.21 1.25 10.72
N ALA A 93 -9.94 1.23 10.39
CA ALA A 93 -9.48 1.74 9.10
C ALA A 93 -10.07 0.93 7.94
N SER A 94 -10.08 -0.38 8.04
CA SER A 94 -10.68 -1.24 7.03
C SER A 94 -12.18 -0.98 6.87
N CYS A 95 -12.88 -0.81 7.97
CA CYS A 95 -14.31 -0.51 7.94
C CYS A 95 -14.59 0.84 7.29
N ARG A 96 -13.79 1.85 7.57
CA ARG A 96 -13.94 3.17 6.96
C ARG A 96 -13.79 3.12 5.45
N GLU A 97 -12.86 2.33 4.97
CA GLU A 97 -12.63 2.21 3.53
C GLU A 97 -13.73 1.44 2.83
N ARG A 98 -14.41 0.55 3.53
CA ARG A 98 -15.52 -0.22 2.98
C ARG A 98 -16.83 0.56 2.91
N VAL A 99 -16.94 1.61 3.67
CA VAL A 99 -18.16 2.44 3.74
C VAL A 99 -18.11 3.66 2.78
#